data_06e673799910896fb319ad4b5588c096
#
_entry.id   06e673799910896fb319ad4b5588c096
#
_cell.length_a   1.000
_cell.length_b   1.000
_cell.length_c   1.000
_cell.angle_alpha   90.00
_cell.angle_beta   90.00
_cell.angle_gamma   90.00
#
_symmetry.space_group_name_H-M   'P 1'
#
loop_
_entity.id
_entity.type
_entity.pdbx_description
1 polymer ?
#
loop_
_entity_poly.entity_id
_entity_poly.type
_entity_poly.pdbx_seq_one_letter_code
_entity_poly.pdbx_strand_id
1 'polypeptide(L)' 'MGVNTDELCDAIYELVKSTYGKKNLKAMDVTKEMVARFGEDNCGKRDVKKALRTLVDGGTLTYKYAGGSYVTLPESKD' A
#
# COMPACT_ATOMS: atom_id res chain seq x y z
N MET A 1 -10.04 -18.89 1.04
CA MET A 1 -10.18 -17.77 1.95
C MET A 1 -9.29 -16.63 1.56
N GLY A 2 -9.79 -15.43 1.66
CA GLY A 2 -9.00 -14.28 1.29
C GLY A 2 -8.00 -13.90 2.36
N VAL A 3 -7.06 -13.04 1.99
CA VAL A 3 -6.13 -12.49 2.94
C VAL A 3 -6.88 -11.56 3.91
N ASN A 4 -6.47 -11.59 5.17
CA ASN A 4 -7.04 -10.71 6.17
C ASN A 4 -6.66 -9.26 5.86
N THR A 5 -7.59 -8.32 6.04
CA THR A 5 -7.31 -6.92 5.78
C THR A 5 -6.13 -6.41 6.60
N ASP A 6 -6.06 -6.83 7.86
CA ASP A 6 -4.95 -6.41 8.72
C ASP A 6 -3.61 -6.92 8.21
N GLU A 7 -3.59 -8.17 7.77
CA GLU A 7 -2.38 -8.73 7.19
C GLU A 7 -1.97 -8.00 5.92
N LEU A 8 -2.96 -7.67 5.12
CA LEU A 8 -2.72 -6.96 3.87
C LEU A 8 -2.20 -5.55 4.15
N CYS A 9 -2.78 -4.88 5.15
CA CYS A 9 -2.31 -3.57 5.55
C CYS A 9 -0.86 -3.61 6.01
N ASP A 10 -0.53 -4.60 6.82
CA ASP A 10 0.84 -4.77 7.29
C ASP A 10 1.81 -5.00 6.14
N ALA A 11 1.41 -5.85 5.20
CA ALA A 11 2.25 -6.14 4.05
C ALA A 11 2.47 -4.90 3.19
N ILE A 12 1.42 -4.13 2.98
CA ILE A 12 1.52 -2.90 2.19
C ILE A 12 2.43 -1.90 2.90
N TYR A 13 2.24 -1.75 4.20
CA TYR A 13 3.05 -0.83 4.98
C TYR A 13 4.53 -1.20 4.89
N GLU A 14 4.83 -2.49 5.06
CA GLU A 14 6.22 -2.95 4.98
C GLU A 14 6.81 -2.71 3.60
N LEU A 15 6.02 -2.92 2.56
CA LEU A 15 6.48 -2.67 1.21
C LEU A 15 6.83 -1.20 1.01
N VAL A 16 5.93 -0.32 1.41
CA VAL A 16 6.16 1.11 1.26
C VAL A 16 7.35 1.56 2.09
N LYS A 17 7.45 1.03 3.30
CA LYS A 17 8.55 1.35 4.19
C LYS A 17 9.89 0.93 3.60
N SER A 18 9.94 -0.24 3.00
CA SER A 18 11.19 -0.77 2.45
C SER A 18 11.63 -0.02 1.20
N THR A 19 10.69 0.60 0.50
CA THR A 19 11.03 1.37 -0.70
C THR A 19 11.08 2.88 -0.44
N TYR A 20 10.78 3.29 0.78
CA TYR A 20 10.75 4.71 1.11
C TYR A 20 12.12 5.35 0.87
N GLY A 21 12.10 6.44 0.12
CA GLY A 21 13.34 7.13 -0.23
C GLY A 21 14.10 6.50 -1.39
N LYS A 22 13.66 5.34 -1.86
CA LYS A 22 14.35 4.65 -2.97
C LYS A 22 13.56 4.71 -4.24
N LYS A 23 12.26 4.51 -4.15
CA LYS A 23 11.40 4.64 -5.32
C LYS A 23 9.99 4.96 -4.86
N ASN A 24 9.25 5.57 -5.74
CA ASN A 24 7.87 5.95 -5.47
C ASN A 24 6.94 4.87 -6.00
N LEU A 25 6.08 4.37 -5.13
CA LEU A 25 5.13 3.33 -5.50
C LEU A 25 3.78 3.94 -5.76
N LYS A 26 3.23 3.69 -6.93
CA LYS A 26 1.86 4.07 -7.22
C LYS A 26 0.92 3.02 -6.66
N ALA A 27 -0.34 3.39 -6.51
CA ALA A 27 -1.34 2.44 -6.02
C ALA A 27 -1.35 1.17 -6.88
N MET A 28 -1.15 1.34 -8.19
CA MET A 28 -1.10 0.20 -9.10
C MET A 28 0.09 -0.70 -8.80
N ASP A 29 1.23 -0.10 -8.50
CA ASP A 29 2.43 -0.88 -8.18
C ASP A 29 2.21 -1.69 -6.90
N VAL A 30 1.61 -1.06 -5.88
CA VAL A 30 1.31 -1.74 -4.63
C VAL A 30 0.33 -2.88 -4.90
N THR A 31 -0.68 -2.63 -5.72
CA THR A 31 -1.65 -3.66 -6.05
C THR A 31 -0.99 -4.86 -6.70
N LYS A 32 -0.12 -4.61 -7.68
CA LYS A 32 0.58 -5.70 -8.36
C LYS A 32 1.43 -6.51 -7.41
N GLU A 33 2.14 -5.83 -6.51
CA GLU A 33 3.00 -6.52 -5.56
C GLU A 33 2.20 -7.40 -4.61
N MET A 34 1.07 -6.88 -4.13
CA MET A 34 0.24 -7.63 -3.21
C MET A 34 -0.40 -8.83 -3.88
N VAL A 35 -0.90 -8.63 -5.09
CA VAL A 35 -1.50 -9.73 -5.85
C VAL A 35 -0.46 -10.81 -6.13
N ALA A 36 0.76 -10.40 -6.46
CA ALA A 36 1.84 -11.34 -6.70
C ALA A 36 2.23 -12.08 -5.43
N ARG A 37 2.16 -11.40 -4.29
CA ARG A 37 2.56 -11.98 -3.01
C ARG A 37 1.54 -12.95 -2.46
N PHE A 38 0.26 -12.59 -2.50
CA PHE A 38 -0.80 -13.38 -1.90
C PHE A 38 -1.58 -14.22 -2.89
N GLY A 39 -1.48 -13.90 -4.17
CA GLY A 39 -2.23 -14.59 -5.22
C GLY A 39 -3.59 -13.94 -5.45
N GLU A 40 -4.01 -13.92 -6.71
CA GLU A 40 -5.29 -13.31 -7.08
C GLU A 40 -6.47 -13.95 -6.36
N ASP A 41 -6.37 -15.23 -6.07
CA ASP A 41 -7.44 -15.93 -5.38
C ASP A 41 -7.62 -15.44 -3.96
N ASN A 42 -6.55 -14.97 -3.34
CA ASN A 42 -6.58 -14.53 -1.96
C ASN A 42 -6.64 -13.02 -1.82
N CYS A 43 -6.10 -12.32 -2.81
CA CYS A 43 -5.96 -10.87 -2.73
C CYS A 43 -6.28 -10.25 -4.07
N GLY A 44 -7.47 -9.77 -4.22
CA GLY A 44 -7.87 -9.07 -5.44
C GLY A 44 -7.53 -7.61 -5.37
N LYS A 45 -7.69 -6.94 -6.50
CA LYS A 45 -7.42 -5.51 -6.58
C LYS A 45 -8.27 -4.72 -5.59
N ARG A 46 -9.49 -5.15 -5.36
CA ARG A 46 -10.39 -4.50 -4.42
C ARG A 46 -9.85 -4.55 -3.00
N ASP A 47 -9.30 -5.69 -2.63
CA ASP A 47 -8.78 -5.88 -1.29
C ASP A 47 -7.60 -4.94 -1.05
N VAL A 48 -6.74 -4.81 -2.04
CA VAL A 48 -5.59 -3.91 -1.94
C VAL A 48 -6.06 -2.47 -1.83
N LYS A 49 -7.03 -2.09 -2.65
CA LYS A 49 -7.59 -0.74 -2.62
C LYS A 49 -8.16 -0.40 -1.27
N LYS A 50 -8.91 -1.34 -0.71
CA LYS A 50 -9.53 -1.15 0.60
C LYS A 50 -8.47 -1.00 1.69
N ALA A 51 -7.46 -1.84 1.65
CA ALA A 51 -6.38 -1.77 2.62
C ALA A 51 -5.60 -0.46 2.51
N LEU A 52 -5.32 -0.03 1.28
CA LEU A 52 -4.65 1.24 1.06
C LEU A 52 -5.45 2.39 1.64
N ARG A 53 -6.75 2.39 1.38
CA ARG A 53 -7.61 3.43 1.90
C ARG A 53 -7.60 3.45 3.42
N THR A 54 -7.67 2.27 4.02
CA THR A 54 -7.64 2.15 5.47
C THR A 54 -6.34 2.74 6.03
N LEU A 55 -5.22 2.44 5.39
CA LEU A 55 -3.93 2.95 5.82
C LEU A 55 -3.83 4.46 5.68
N VAL A 56 -4.33 4.99 4.57
CA VAL A 56 -4.30 6.43 4.33
C VAL A 56 -5.23 7.16 5.30
N ASP A 57 -6.43 6.62 5.48
CA ASP A 57 -7.40 7.23 6.40
C ASP A 57 -6.89 7.22 7.83
N GLY A 58 -6.16 6.20 8.20
CA GLY A 58 -5.60 6.08 9.53
C GLY A 58 -4.31 6.87 9.74
N GLY A 59 -3.81 7.51 8.69
CA GLY A 59 -2.59 8.29 8.79
C GLY A 59 -1.32 7.49 8.75
N THR A 60 -1.41 6.19 8.47
CA THR A 60 -0.23 5.33 8.40
C THR A 60 0.52 5.56 7.09
N LEU A 61 -0.23 5.79 6.02
CA LEU A 61 0.33 6.11 4.70
C LEU A 61 -0.34 7.37 4.17
N THR A 62 0.25 7.94 3.16
CA THR A 62 -0.33 9.12 2.52
C THR A 62 0.00 9.09 1.03
N TYR A 63 -0.71 9.90 0.28
CA TYR A 63 -0.41 10.08 -1.13
C TYR A 63 0.33 11.38 -1.32
N LYS A 64 1.27 11.38 -2.23
CA LYS A 64 1.94 12.61 -2.65
C LYS A 64 1.82 12.76 -4.15
N TYR A 65 1.89 13.99 -4.59
CA TYR A 65 1.70 14.33 -6.00
C TYR A 65 2.93 15.05 -6.52
N ALA A 66 3.75 14.31 -7.23
CA ALA A 66 4.96 14.87 -7.82
C ALA A 66 5.16 14.13 -9.14
N GLY A 67 4.62 14.68 -10.21
CA GLY A 67 4.63 14.01 -11.49
C GLY A 67 3.65 12.84 -11.54
N GLY A 68 2.60 12.92 -10.72
CA GLY A 68 1.63 11.85 -10.57
C GLY A 68 1.50 11.52 -9.11
N SER A 69 0.51 10.72 -8.77
CA SER A 69 0.31 10.36 -7.36
C SER A 69 1.07 9.07 -7.02
N TYR A 70 1.58 9.01 -5.82
CA TYR A 70 2.23 7.81 -5.33
C TYR A 70 2.00 7.67 -3.83
N VAL A 71 2.12 6.45 -3.34
CA VAL A 71 1.90 6.13 -1.94
C VAL A 71 3.24 6.19 -1.21
N THR A 72 3.25 6.85 -0.07
CA THR A 72 4.47 6.98 0.70
C THR A 72 4.13 7.08 2.18
N LEU A 73 5.16 7.05 3.02
CA LEU A 73 4.96 7.27 4.44
C LEU A 73 4.72 8.77 4.66
N PRO A 74 3.80 9.11 5.58
CA PRO A 74 3.60 10.52 5.91
C PRO A 74 4.86 11.06 6.55
N GLU A 75 5.18 12.31 6.27
CA GLU A 75 6.32 12.93 6.89
C GLU A 75 6.07 13.10 8.35
N SER A 76 7.05 12.64 9.09
CA SER A 76 6.96 12.78 10.52
C SER A 76 7.08 14.25 10.88
N LYS A 77 6.38 14.62 11.73
CA LYS A 77 6.52 15.80 12.17
C LYS A 77 7.01 15.85 13.40
N ASP A 78 7.31 15.40 13.87
CA ASP A 78 7.75 15.52 14.97
C ASP A 78 8.50 15.57 15.26
#